data_f7a5cf9b1818c49fc938d5bff1e4691e
#
_entry.id   f7a5cf9b1818c49fc938d5bff1e4691e
#
_cell.length_a   1.000
_cell.length_b   1.000
_cell.length_c   1.000
_cell.angle_alpha   90.00
_cell.angle_beta   90.00
_cell.angle_gamma   90.00
#
_symmetry.space_group_name_H-M   'P 1'
#
loop_
_entity.id
_entity.type
_entity.pdbx_description
1 polymer ?
#
loop_
_entity_poly.entity_id
_entity_poly.type
_entity_poly.pdbx_seq_one_letter_code
_entity_poly.pdbx_strand_id
1 'polypeptide(L)'
;HFMALGQKEMMQEISLTINNLKLIDDLQSTNNLIDNIMTSIEAGIIKFTEFGEIEYVNKKAIDVIGLEREDIQNQYYGMIFAENESFLEVISNFETSESTDNKVQIIKNVPYVNSDGISRTLDTTISPVFDKNNDRSGFILSFDDISDMQKVKTTFKKYVSGNIVDEILDDNSKTDLGGKLTNACVLFADIRGFTSFSEKTTASDLVAILNKYFTDMIDVVYEFNGTLDKIIGDELMVLFGIPNNSDQDCQSAVDCGITMFKRLDRFNEELEKYNNHKLKIGIGIHFGEVVAGNIGSDKQMNYTVIGDNVNQAARFCSHARPNEIIISESVYDNILNKSLFTDQIFINVKGKEKSIPVRSFTHKLI
;
A
#
# COMPACT_ATOMS: atom_id res chain seq x y z
N HIS A 1 -68.02 -46.45 27.14
CA HIS A 1 -67.62 -45.03 27.35
C HIS A 1 -66.18 -44.91 27.80
N PHE A 2 -65.70 -45.67 28.73
CA PHE A 2 -64.28 -45.66 29.23
C PHE A 2 -63.27 -46.08 28.14
N MET A 3 -63.55 -47.08 27.29
CA MET A 3 -62.64 -47.47 26.18
C MET A 3 -62.49 -46.43 25.17
N ALA A 4 -63.51 -45.64 24.83
CA ALA A 4 -63.45 -44.56 23.88
C ALA A 4 -62.68 -43.32 24.36
N LEU A 5 -62.69 -43.02 25.66
CA LEU A 5 -61.89 -42.01 26.30
C LEU A 5 -60.40 -42.35 26.27
N GLY A 6 -60.03 -43.57 26.66
CA GLY A 6 -58.62 -44.02 26.66
C GLY A 6 -58.02 -44.08 25.26
N GLN A 7 -58.79 -44.42 24.20
CA GLN A 7 -58.35 -44.36 22.82
C GLN A 7 -58.11 -42.90 22.33
N LYS A 8 -58.95 -41.97 22.77
CA LYS A 8 -58.82 -40.55 22.43
C LYS A 8 -57.57 -39.91 23.09
N GLU A 9 -57.33 -40.23 24.35
CA GLU A 9 -56.14 -39.78 25.09
C GLU A 9 -54.86 -40.34 24.46
N MET A 10 -54.81 -41.63 24.11
CA MET A 10 -53.68 -42.27 23.45
C MET A 10 -53.42 -41.67 22.07
N MET A 11 -54.48 -41.36 21.28
CA MET A 11 -54.35 -40.69 19.99
C MET A 11 -53.78 -39.25 20.12
N GLN A 12 -54.17 -38.52 21.18
CA GLN A 12 -53.62 -37.19 21.48
C GLN A 12 -52.13 -37.25 21.86
N GLU A 13 -51.74 -38.21 22.71
CA GLU A 13 -50.31 -38.40 23.04
C GLU A 13 -49.46 -38.78 21.83
N ILE A 14 -49.97 -39.69 20.99
CA ILE A 14 -49.28 -40.08 19.73
C ILE A 14 -49.15 -38.85 18.81
N SER A 15 -50.20 -38.05 18.65
CA SER A 15 -50.16 -36.84 17.83
C SER A 15 -49.16 -35.81 18.37
N LEU A 16 -49.12 -35.62 19.70
CA LEU A 16 -48.15 -34.73 20.35
C LEU A 16 -46.70 -35.20 20.14
N THR A 17 -46.49 -36.52 20.31
CA THR A 17 -45.16 -37.14 20.10
C THR A 17 -44.69 -36.96 18.65
N ILE A 18 -45.57 -37.20 17.66
CA ILE A 18 -45.27 -37.01 16.25
C ILE A 18 -44.93 -35.55 15.94
N ASN A 19 -45.69 -34.59 16.49
CA ASN A 19 -45.41 -33.17 16.34
C ASN A 19 -44.07 -32.75 16.96
N ASN A 20 -43.74 -33.28 18.14
CA ASN A 20 -42.45 -33.04 18.79
C ASN A 20 -41.29 -33.62 17.97
N LEU A 21 -41.43 -34.85 17.42
CA LEU A 21 -40.43 -35.45 16.56
C LEU A 21 -40.21 -34.63 15.28
N LYS A 22 -41.30 -34.13 14.65
CA LYS A 22 -41.17 -33.22 13.49
C LYS A 22 -40.47 -31.93 13.84
N LEU A 23 -40.77 -31.31 14.98
CA LEU A 23 -40.12 -30.09 15.44
C LEU A 23 -38.62 -30.31 15.68
N ILE A 24 -38.25 -31.47 16.25
CA ILE A 24 -36.82 -31.83 16.44
C ILE A 24 -36.14 -32.02 15.10
N ASP A 25 -36.76 -32.69 14.14
CA ASP A 25 -36.20 -32.90 12.78
C ASP A 25 -36.03 -31.57 12.03
N ASP A 26 -37.05 -30.70 12.08
CA ASP A 26 -37.00 -29.35 11.51
C ASP A 26 -35.89 -28.50 12.15
N LEU A 27 -35.72 -28.57 13.49
CA LEU A 27 -34.64 -27.90 14.20
C LEU A 27 -33.26 -28.43 13.80
N GLN A 28 -33.10 -29.75 13.70
CA GLN A 28 -31.85 -30.36 13.24
C GLN A 28 -31.52 -29.99 11.82
N SER A 29 -32.52 -30.03 10.93
CA SER A 29 -32.36 -29.60 9.53
C SER A 29 -31.94 -28.13 9.40
N THR A 30 -32.55 -27.25 10.19
CA THR A 30 -32.22 -25.82 10.24
C THR A 30 -30.81 -25.60 10.78
N ASN A 31 -30.43 -26.29 11.86
CA ASN A 31 -29.07 -26.20 12.43
C ASN A 31 -28.02 -26.69 11.42
N ASN A 32 -28.26 -27.82 10.73
CA ASN A 32 -27.37 -28.32 9.70
C ASN A 32 -27.23 -27.33 8.53
N LEU A 33 -28.31 -26.67 8.14
CA LEU A 33 -28.27 -25.62 7.11
C LEU A 33 -27.42 -24.42 7.56
N ILE A 34 -27.60 -23.97 8.79
CA ILE A 34 -26.81 -22.89 9.38
C ILE A 34 -25.32 -23.26 9.41
N ASP A 35 -24.99 -24.46 9.89
CA ASP A 35 -23.62 -24.95 9.94
C ASP A 35 -22.97 -25.04 8.55
N ASN A 36 -23.72 -25.50 7.56
CA ASN A 36 -23.25 -25.55 6.18
C ASN A 36 -23.00 -24.15 5.61
N ILE A 37 -23.89 -23.21 5.87
CA ILE A 37 -23.71 -21.80 5.46
C ILE A 37 -22.47 -21.24 6.15
N MET A 38 -22.34 -21.38 7.46
CA MET A 38 -21.20 -20.85 8.23
C MET A 38 -19.87 -21.49 7.84
N THR A 39 -19.87 -22.74 7.38
CA THR A 39 -18.66 -23.42 6.88
C THR A 39 -18.28 -22.96 5.48
N SER A 40 -19.25 -22.54 4.65
CA SER A 40 -19.00 -22.06 3.29
C SER A 40 -18.56 -20.59 3.23
N ILE A 41 -18.72 -19.85 4.32
CA ILE A 41 -18.29 -18.45 4.41
C ILE A 41 -16.77 -18.41 4.61
N GLU A 42 -16.06 -17.67 3.73
CA GLU A 42 -14.61 -17.50 3.79
C GLU A 42 -14.14 -16.54 4.91
N ALA A 43 -15.05 -15.74 5.46
CA ALA A 43 -14.76 -14.88 6.59
C ALA A 43 -14.78 -15.67 7.93
N GLY A 44 -13.87 -15.30 8.84
CA GLY A 44 -13.94 -15.74 10.23
C GLY A 44 -15.13 -15.08 10.93
N ILE A 45 -15.93 -15.85 11.67
CA ILE A 45 -17.09 -15.34 12.40
C ILE A 45 -17.01 -15.80 13.85
N ILE A 46 -17.14 -14.85 14.76
CA ILE A 46 -17.21 -15.07 16.21
C ILE A 46 -18.45 -14.34 16.75
N LYS A 47 -19.31 -15.04 17.46
CA LYS A 47 -20.43 -14.45 18.21
C LYS A 47 -20.09 -14.39 19.69
N PHE A 48 -20.31 -13.24 20.28
CA PHE A 48 -20.10 -12.98 21.69
C PHE A 48 -21.44 -12.72 22.39
N THR A 49 -21.51 -13.11 23.67
CA THR A 49 -22.57 -12.65 24.60
C THR A 49 -22.39 -11.15 24.89
N GLU A 50 -23.35 -10.53 25.56
CA GLU A 50 -23.24 -9.15 26.06
C GLU A 50 -22.09 -8.93 27.05
N PHE A 51 -21.59 -10.02 27.69
CA PHE A 51 -20.47 -10.01 28.64
C PHE A 51 -19.13 -10.41 28.01
N GLY A 52 -19.03 -10.48 26.67
CA GLY A 52 -17.79 -10.80 25.99
C GLY A 52 -17.37 -12.26 25.99
N GLU A 53 -18.26 -13.20 26.41
CA GLU A 53 -18.00 -14.63 26.28
C GLU A 53 -18.24 -15.10 24.84
N ILE A 54 -17.39 -15.98 24.32
CA ILE A 54 -17.48 -16.52 22.95
C ILE A 54 -18.54 -17.62 22.92
N GLU A 55 -19.71 -17.31 22.36
CA GLU A 55 -20.83 -18.25 22.24
C GLU A 55 -20.68 -19.15 21.00
N TYR A 56 -20.18 -18.64 19.91
CA TYR A 56 -20.01 -19.38 18.65
C TYR A 56 -18.76 -18.92 17.91
N VAL A 57 -18.10 -19.88 17.24
CA VAL A 57 -16.97 -19.65 16.35
C VAL A 57 -17.09 -20.56 15.13
N ASN A 58 -16.97 -20.02 13.90
CA ASN A 58 -16.98 -20.84 12.70
C ASN A 58 -15.60 -21.45 12.42
N LYS A 59 -15.54 -22.39 11.48
CA LYS A 59 -14.31 -23.09 11.12
C LYS A 59 -13.21 -22.12 10.65
N LYS A 60 -13.57 -21.14 9.83
CA LYS A 60 -12.58 -20.16 9.30
C LYS A 60 -11.94 -19.32 10.43
N ALA A 61 -12.72 -18.95 11.44
CA ALA A 61 -12.17 -18.25 12.59
C ALA A 61 -11.20 -19.14 13.40
N ILE A 62 -11.53 -20.42 13.59
CA ILE A 62 -10.63 -21.39 14.21
C ILE A 62 -9.29 -21.48 13.47
N ASP A 63 -9.33 -21.63 12.14
CA ASP A 63 -8.14 -21.73 11.27
C ASP A 63 -7.26 -20.46 11.32
N VAL A 64 -7.87 -19.28 11.47
CA VAL A 64 -7.14 -18.02 11.58
C VAL A 64 -6.56 -17.82 12.97
N ILE A 65 -7.33 -18.12 14.02
CA ILE A 65 -6.92 -17.98 15.42
C ILE A 65 -5.82 -18.99 15.76
N GLY A 66 -5.91 -20.21 15.22
CA GLY A 66 -4.96 -21.29 15.45
C GLY A 66 -5.16 -22.04 16.77
N LEU A 67 -6.36 -21.99 17.36
CA LEU A 67 -6.75 -22.71 18.57
C LEU A 67 -7.91 -23.65 18.24
N GLU A 68 -8.07 -24.72 19.00
CA GLU A 68 -9.21 -25.64 18.85
C GLU A 68 -10.51 -24.99 19.36
N ARG A 69 -11.66 -25.42 18.84
CA ARG A 69 -12.97 -24.88 19.23
C ARG A 69 -13.22 -24.98 20.75
N GLU A 70 -12.82 -26.09 21.33
CA GLU A 70 -12.99 -26.42 22.76
C GLU A 70 -12.25 -25.45 23.68
N ASP A 71 -11.13 -24.90 23.20
CA ASP A 71 -10.30 -23.93 23.92
C ASP A 71 -10.83 -22.49 23.81
N ILE A 72 -11.65 -22.21 22.79
CA ILE A 72 -12.18 -20.86 22.47
C ILE A 72 -13.60 -20.69 23.04
N GLN A 73 -14.47 -21.70 22.87
CA GLN A 73 -15.90 -21.59 23.16
C GLN A 73 -16.15 -21.47 24.65
N ASN A 74 -17.06 -20.56 25.04
CA ASN A 74 -17.39 -20.18 26.43
C ASN A 74 -16.24 -19.53 27.20
N GLN A 75 -15.18 -19.08 26.51
CA GLN A 75 -14.13 -18.29 27.13
C GLN A 75 -14.38 -16.78 26.88
N TYR A 76 -13.87 -15.96 27.82
CA TYR A 76 -13.88 -14.49 27.65
C TYR A 76 -12.85 -14.06 26.62
N TYR A 77 -13.26 -13.20 25.69
CA TYR A 77 -12.39 -12.79 24.57
C TYR A 77 -11.03 -12.22 25.03
N GLY A 78 -10.99 -11.53 26.16
CA GLY A 78 -9.77 -10.98 26.73
C GLY A 78 -8.72 -12.03 27.09
N MET A 79 -9.12 -13.29 27.35
CA MET A 79 -8.18 -14.38 27.56
C MET A 79 -7.63 -14.95 26.26
N ILE A 80 -8.49 -15.07 25.25
CA ILE A 80 -8.13 -15.66 23.95
C ILE A 80 -7.23 -14.71 23.13
N PHE A 81 -7.52 -13.41 23.19
CA PHE A 81 -6.81 -12.41 22.39
C PHE A 81 -5.82 -11.55 23.18
N ALA A 82 -5.40 -11.99 24.38
CA ALA A 82 -4.53 -11.24 25.30
C ALA A 82 -3.24 -10.70 24.65
N GLU A 83 -2.65 -11.45 23.72
CA GLU A 83 -1.42 -11.08 23.03
C GLU A 83 -1.64 -10.18 21.79
N ASN A 84 -2.90 -9.89 21.45
CA ASN A 84 -3.28 -9.12 20.26
C ASN A 84 -3.95 -7.80 20.65
N GLU A 85 -3.18 -6.85 21.17
CA GLU A 85 -3.66 -5.57 21.71
C GLU A 85 -4.60 -4.82 20.76
N SER A 86 -4.20 -4.67 19.49
CA SER A 86 -5.02 -3.98 18.48
C SER A 86 -6.35 -4.70 18.20
N PHE A 87 -6.35 -6.03 18.23
CA PHE A 87 -7.56 -6.82 18.02
C PHE A 87 -8.48 -6.77 19.25
N LEU A 88 -7.90 -6.79 20.45
CA LEU A 88 -8.61 -6.55 21.70
C LEU A 88 -9.26 -5.17 21.77
N GLU A 89 -8.54 -4.14 21.35
CA GLU A 89 -9.06 -2.78 21.34
C GLU A 89 -10.31 -2.65 20.46
N VAL A 90 -10.31 -3.29 19.30
CA VAL A 90 -11.48 -3.34 18.40
C VAL A 90 -12.70 -3.93 19.09
N ILE A 91 -12.53 -5.04 19.84
CA ILE A 91 -13.63 -5.72 20.53
C ILE A 91 -14.09 -4.89 21.75
N SER A 92 -13.15 -4.45 22.59
CA SER A 92 -13.45 -3.74 23.83
C SER A 92 -14.11 -2.37 23.59
N ASN A 93 -13.70 -1.65 22.57
CA ASN A 93 -14.33 -0.37 22.18
C ASN A 93 -15.78 -0.58 21.75
N PHE A 94 -16.10 -1.69 21.10
CA PHE A 94 -17.46 -2.01 20.71
C PHE A 94 -18.31 -2.49 21.90
N GLU A 95 -17.76 -3.33 22.79
CA GLU A 95 -18.43 -3.80 24.00
C GLU A 95 -18.82 -2.65 24.91
N THR A 96 -17.90 -1.70 25.14
CA THR A 96 -18.07 -0.56 26.05
C THR A 96 -18.86 0.61 25.43
N SER A 97 -19.11 0.58 24.10
CA SER A 97 -19.92 1.60 23.45
C SER A 97 -21.35 1.58 24.02
N GLU A 98 -21.88 2.75 24.37
CA GLU A 98 -23.25 2.87 24.91
C GLU A 98 -24.26 2.22 23.96
N SER A 99 -25.23 1.51 24.53
CA SER A 99 -26.27 0.74 23.82
C SER A 99 -27.11 1.54 22.80
N THR A 100 -26.91 2.84 22.73
CA THR A 100 -27.56 3.74 21.75
C THR A 100 -26.88 3.79 20.39
N ASP A 101 -25.65 3.35 20.27
CA ASP A 101 -24.93 3.35 18.99
C ASP A 101 -24.97 1.95 18.33
N ASN A 102 -26.18 1.60 17.83
CA ASN A 102 -26.47 0.32 17.13
C ASN A 102 -25.83 0.24 15.74
N LYS A 103 -24.65 0.84 15.54
CA LYS A 103 -24.00 0.90 14.24
C LYS A 103 -22.97 -0.20 14.07
N VAL A 104 -22.97 -0.76 12.87
CA VAL A 104 -21.89 -1.63 12.41
C VAL A 104 -20.60 -0.83 12.35
N GLN A 105 -19.52 -1.35 12.93
CA GLN A 105 -18.19 -0.75 12.86
C GLN A 105 -17.32 -1.59 11.93
N ILE A 106 -16.61 -0.92 11.02
CA ILE A 106 -15.68 -1.56 10.09
C ILE A 106 -14.29 -0.99 10.39
N ILE A 107 -13.36 -1.87 10.75
CA ILE A 107 -11.97 -1.51 11.04
C ILE A 107 -11.08 -2.31 10.09
N LYS A 108 -10.25 -1.61 9.32
CA LYS A 108 -9.39 -2.21 8.30
C LYS A 108 -7.96 -2.37 8.80
N ASN A 109 -7.28 -3.38 8.24
CA ASN A 109 -5.86 -3.64 8.46
C ASN A 109 -5.48 -3.86 9.93
N VAL A 110 -6.31 -4.58 10.69
CA VAL A 110 -6.03 -4.91 12.08
C VAL A 110 -4.92 -5.98 12.13
N PRO A 111 -3.77 -5.70 12.77
CA PRO A 111 -2.72 -6.70 12.94
C PRO A 111 -3.17 -7.78 13.93
N TYR A 112 -2.87 -9.03 13.62
CA TYR A 112 -3.16 -10.19 14.42
C TYR A 112 -2.02 -11.20 14.37
N VAL A 113 -1.66 -11.80 15.50
CA VAL A 113 -0.71 -12.91 15.57
C VAL A 113 -1.43 -14.12 16.13
N ASN A 114 -1.45 -15.22 15.39
CA ASN A 114 -2.12 -16.44 15.84
C ASN A 114 -1.29 -17.20 16.89
N SER A 115 -1.85 -18.28 17.46
CA SER A 115 -1.18 -19.12 18.45
C SER A 115 0.13 -19.75 17.97
N ASP A 116 0.31 -19.93 16.66
CA ASP A 116 1.54 -20.46 16.04
C ASP A 116 2.60 -19.37 15.78
N GLY A 117 2.34 -18.11 16.18
CA GLY A 117 3.21 -16.97 15.93
C GLY A 117 3.15 -16.44 14.50
N ILE A 118 2.15 -16.82 13.69
CA ILE A 118 1.97 -16.33 12.31
C ILE A 118 1.29 -14.98 12.33
N SER A 119 1.96 -13.95 11.81
CA SER A 119 1.40 -12.61 11.65
C SER A 119 0.39 -12.58 10.51
N ARG A 120 -0.77 -11.98 10.76
CA ARG A 120 -1.88 -11.78 9.82
C ARG A 120 -2.33 -10.34 9.83
N THR A 121 -3.02 -9.93 8.79
CA THR A 121 -3.73 -8.64 8.70
C THR A 121 -5.19 -8.92 8.41
N LEU A 122 -6.06 -8.44 9.29
CA LEU A 122 -7.49 -8.73 9.23
C LEU A 122 -8.29 -7.45 8.95
N ASP A 123 -9.23 -7.52 8.02
CA ASP A 123 -10.30 -6.52 7.92
C ASP A 123 -11.47 -7.01 8.78
N THR A 124 -11.91 -6.20 9.73
CA THR A 124 -12.88 -6.60 10.75
C THR A 124 -14.17 -5.80 10.65
N THR A 125 -15.28 -6.47 10.91
CA THR A 125 -16.61 -5.85 11.02
C THR A 125 -17.28 -6.33 12.28
N ILE A 126 -17.72 -5.42 13.15
CA ILE A 126 -18.47 -5.76 14.36
C ILE A 126 -19.89 -5.25 14.22
N SER A 127 -20.85 -6.11 14.57
CA SER A 127 -22.28 -5.83 14.49
C SER A 127 -22.99 -6.25 15.77
N PRO A 128 -23.94 -5.45 16.30
CA PRO A 128 -24.74 -5.84 17.45
C PRO A 128 -25.72 -6.97 17.12
N VAL A 129 -26.03 -7.80 18.08
CA VAL A 129 -27.10 -8.83 18.02
C VAL A 129 -28.17 -8.47 19.01
N PHE A 130 -29.45 -8.55 18.59
CA PHE A 130 -30.61 -8.21 19.37
C PHE A 130 -31.46 -9.44 19.69
N ASP A 131 -32.07 -9.44 20.84
CA ASP A 131 -33.06 -10.44 21.22
C ASP A 131 -34.46 -10.14 20.64
N LYS A 132 -35.46 -10.96 21.02
CA LYS A 132 -36.87 -10.78 20.59
C LYS A 132 -37.51 -9.48 21.10
N ASN A 133 -36.97 -8.89 22.16
CA ASN A 133 -37.46 -7.65 22.77
C ASN A 133 -36.74 -6.42 22.17
N ASN A 134 -35.82 -6.62 21.21
CA ASN A 134 -34.96 -5.60 20.64
C ASN A 134 -33.93 -5.04 21.63
N ASP A 135 -33.58 -5.82 22.68
CA ASP A 135 -32.49 -5.51 23.58
C ASP A 135 -31.22 -6.16 23.05
N ARG A 136 -30.06 -5.50 23.23
CA ARG A 136 -28.76 -6.02 22.79
C ARG A 136 -28.44 -7.29 23.60
N SER A 137 -28.32 -8.42 22.91
CA SER A 137 -28.01 -9.72 23.50
C SER A 137 -26.56 -10.17 23.29
N GLY A 138 -25.78 -9.37 22.56
CA GLY A 138 -24.41 -9.66 22.25
C GLY A 138 -23.94 -8.93 20.99
N PHE A 139 -22.87 -9.44 20.38
CA PHE A 139 -22.34 -8.89 19.12
C PHE A 139 -21.66 -9.99 18.29
N ILE A 140 -21.53 -9.74 17.00
CA ILE A 140 -20.80 -10.59 16.06
C ILE A 140 -19.60 -9.81 15.53
N LEU A 141 -18.44 -10.42 15.60
CA LEU A 141 -17.24 -10.04 14.89
C LEU A 141 -17.09 -10.93 13.69
N SER A 142 -17.05 -10.33 12.49
CA SER A 142 -16.58 -10.99 11.28
C SER A 142 -15.26 -10.40 10.85
N PHE A 143 -14.38 -11.21 10.27
CA PHE A 143 -13.11 -10.75 9.77
C PHE A 143 -12.64 -11.54 8.55
N ASP A 144 -11.98 -10.83 7.64
CA ASP A 144 -11.34 -11.39 6.45
C ASP A 144 -9.82 -11.33 6.63
N ASP A 145 -9.16 -12.45 6.40
CA ASP A 145 -7.68 -12.50 6.36
C ASP A 145 -7.20 -11.99 5.01
N ILE A 146 -6.70 -10.75 5.01
CA ILE A 146 -6.18 -10.06 3.83
C ILE A 146 -4.65 -10.14 3.73
N SER A 147 -3.99 -11.00 4.52
CA SER A 147 -2.53 -11.08 4.62
C SER A 147 -1.86 -11.31 3.26
N ASP A 148 -2.40 -12.22 2.45
CA ASP A 148 -1.82 -12.51 1.13
C ASP A 148 -2.05 -11.36 0.15
N MET A 149 -3.21 -10.71 0.20
CA MET A 149 -3.47 -9.50 -0.58
C MET A 149 -2.50 -8.37 -0.19
N GLN A 150 -2.27 -8.16 1.10
CA GLN A 150 -1.32 -7.16 1.59
C GLN A 150 0.14 -7.49 1.20
N LYS A 151 0.54 -8.77 1.22
CA LYS A 151 1.85 -9.20 0.72
C LYS A 151 2.01 -8.90 -0.77
N VAL A 152 0.99 -9.22 -1.58
CA VAL A 152 0.99 -8.92 -3.01
C VAL A 152 1.08 -7.42 -3.22
N LYS A 153 0.23 -6.61 -2.55
CA LYS A 153 0.27 -5.14 -2.62
C LYS A 153 1.63 -4.58 -2.23
N THR A 154 2.21 -5.03 -1.13
CA THR A 154 3.53 -4.59 -0.64
C THR A 154 4.65 -5.00 -1.61
N THR A 155 4.57 -6.21 -2.17
CA THR A 155 5.53 -6.67 -3.17
C THR A 155 5.41 -5.85 -4.45
N PHE A 156 4.19 -5.57 -4.90
CA PHE A 156 3.94 -4.75 -6.08
C PHE A 156 4.45 -3.31 -5.92
N LYS A 157 4.31 -2.72 -4.71
CA LYS A 157 4.92 -1.40 -4.39
C LYS A 157 6.45 -1.36 -4.47
N LYS A 158 7.14 -2.51 -4.50
CA LYS A 158 8.59 -2.57 -4.75
C LYS A 158 8.96 -2.45 -6.24
N TYR A 159 8.03 -2.73 -7.14
CA TYR A 159 8.23 -2.70 -8.59
C TYR A 159 7.55 -1.51 -9.26
N VAL A 160 6.53 -0.95 -8.62
CA VAL A 160 5.77 0.20 -9.12
C VAL A 160 5.67 1.21 -7.98
N SER A 161 5.83 2.49 -8.30
CA SER A 161 5.71 3.56 -7.29
C SER A 161 4.42 3.44 -6.48
N GLY A 162 4.51 3.58 -5.15
CA GLY A 162 3.38 3.43 -4.23
C GLY A 162 2.18 4.29 -4.60
N ASN A 163 2.41 5.52 -5.02
CA ASN A 163 1.36 6.46 -5.44
C ASN A 163 0.56 5.93 -6.66
N ILE A 164 1.23 5.26 -7.59
CA ILE A 164 0.62 4.66 -8.78
C ILE A 164 -0.17 3.40 -8.39
N VAL A 165 0.38 2.57 -7.50
CA VAL A 165 -0.31 1.36 -7.03
C VAL A 165 -1.62 1.71 -6.34
N ASP A 166 -1.61 2.71 -5.46
CA ASP A 166 -2.81 3.13 -4.76
C ASP A 166 -3.85 3.71 -5.74
N GLU A 167 -3.43 4.48 -6.75
CA GLU A 167 -4.32 5.01 -7.79
C GLU A 167 -4.96 3.91 -8.66
N ILE A 168 -4.19 2.86 -9.03
CA ILE A 168 -4.70 1.72 -9.81
C ILE A 168 -5.70 0.89 -8.99
N LEU A 169 -5.46 0.73 -7.69
CA LEU A 169 -6.34 -0.07 -6.82
C LEU A 169 -7.64 0.66 -6.45
N ASP A 170 -7.62 1.99 -6.43
CA ASP A 170 -8.80 2.81 -6.12
C ASP A 170 -9.76 2.94 -7.31
N ASP A 171 -9.27 2.78 -8.55
CA ASP A 171 -10.09 2.94 -9.77
C ASP A 171 -9.66 1.94 -10.87
N ASN A 172 -10.41 0.85 -10.99
CA ASN A 172 -10.18 -0.18 -12.00
C ASN A 172 -10.23 0.33 -13.46
N SER A 173 -10.87 1.48 -13.72
CA SER A 173 -10.89 2.08 -15.08
C SER A 173 -9.53 2.62 -15.50
N LYS A 174 -8.59 2.79 -14.56
CA LYS A 174 -7.23 3.29 -14.81
C LYS A 174 -6.24 2.19 -15.19
N THR A 175 -6.70 0.97 -15.38
CA THR A 175 -5.87 -0.15 -15.87
C THR A 175 -5.83 -0.26 -17.39
N ASP A 176 -6.67 0.49 -18.10
CA ASP A 176 -6.72 0.45 -19.56
C ASP A 176 -5.49 1.14 -20.20
N LEU A 177 -5.12 0.68 -21.40
CA LEU A 177 -4.11 1.35 -22.21
C LEU A 177 -4.55 2.75 -22.58
N GLY A 178 -3.66 3.72 -22.41
CA GLY A 178 -3.93 5.11 -22.76
C GLY A 178 -3.13 6.08 -21.91
N GLY A 179 -3.23 7.36 -22.27
CA GLY A 179 -2.56 8.41 -21.53
C GLY A 179 -3.34 9.72 -21.57
N LYS A 180 -3.15 10.52 -20.54
CA LYS A 180 -3.77 11.83 -20.39
C LYS A 180 -2.70 12.91 -20.55
N LEU A 181 -3.02 13.96 -21.27
CA LEU A 181 -2.17 15.13 -21.38
C LEU A 181 -2.16 15.88 -20.04
N THR A 182 -0.99 16.13 -19.51
CA THR A 182 -0.80 16.81 -18.23
C THR A 182 0.54 17.52 -18.17
N ASN A 183 0.73 18.41 -17.21
CA ASN A 183 2.03 19.01 -16.95
C ASN A 183 2.77 18.20 -15.89
N ALA A 184 4.08 18.02 -16.07
CA ALA A 184 4.93 17.38 -15.09
C ALA A 184 6.30 18.05 -15.03
N CYS A 185 6.91 18.04 -13.85
CA CYS A 185 8.32 18.34 -13.70
C CYS A 185 9.10 17.02 -13.72
N VAL A 186 9.96 16.86 -14.73
CA VAL A 186 10.74 15.64 -14.96
C VAL A 186 12.16 15.87 -14.51
N LEU A 187 12.68 14.99 -13.65
CA LEU A 187 14.05 15.01 -13.15
C LEU A 187 14.76 13.74 -13.60
N PHE A 188 15.95 13.92 -14.19
CA PHE A 188 16.90 12.84 -14.42
C PHE A 188 18.15 13.07 -13.56
N ALA A 189 18.66 12.01 -12.94
CA ALA A 189 19.91 12.04 -12.16
C ALA A 189 20.77 10.83 -12.56
N ASP A 190 22.03 11.07 -12.95
CA ASP A 190 22.90 10.07 -13.52
C ASP A 190 24.32 10.14 -12.92
N ILE A 191 24.95 8.99 -12.69
CA ILE A 191 26.28 8.91 -12.09
C ILE A 191 27.35 9.27 -13.12
N ARG A 192 28.14 10.27 -12.82
CA ARG A 192 29.20 10.73 -13.73
C ARG A 192 30.40 9.76 -13.75
N GLY A 193 30.77 9.32 -14.94
CA GLY A 193 31.89 8.40 -15.13
C GLY A 193 31.61 6.95 -14.71
N PHE A 194 30.33 6.55 -14.64
CA PHE A 194 29.90 5.23 -14.20
C PHE A 194 30.55 4.09 -15.00
N THR A 195 30.66 4.19 -16.31
CA THR A 195 31.31 3.16 -17.15
C THR A 195 32.72 2.84 -16.66
N SER A 196 33.52 3.87 -16.41
CA SER A 196 34.90 3.70 -15.93
C SER A 196 34.95 3.18 -14.47
N PHE A 197 33.95 3.50 -13.67
CA PHE A 197 33.80 2.99 -12.31
C PHE A 197 33.43 1.51 -12.33
N SER A 198 32.46 1.13 -13.14
CA SER A 198 31.97 -0.26 -13.25
C SER A 198 33.04 -1.22 -13.78
N GLU A 199 33.89 -0.78 -14.71
CA GLU A 199 35.00 -1.59 -15.23
C GLU A 199 36.07 -1.90 -14.18
N LYS A 200 36.19 -1.07 -13.14
CA LYS A 200 37.22 -1.22 -12.07
C LYS A 200 36.68 -1.90 -10.81
N THR A 201 35.38 -2.14 -10.74
CA THR A 201 34.70 -2.68 -9.55
C THR A 201 34.24 -4.11 -9.82
N THR A 202 34.30 -5.01 -8.84
CA THR A 202 33.76 -6.36 -9.01
C THR A 202 32.24 -6.30 -9.18
N ALA A 203 31.65 -7.26 -9.89
CA ALA A 203 30.21 -7.27 -10.12
C ALA A 203 29.41 -7.30 -8.80
N SER A 204 29.90 -8.03 -7.79
CA SER A 204 29.25 -8.10 -6.47
C SER A 204 29.28 -6.76 -5.74
N ASP A 205 30.46 -6.10 -5.72
CA ASP A 205 30.61 -4.80 -5.06
C ASP A 205 29.83 -3.72 -5.78
N LEU A 206 29.81 -3.76 -7.12
CA LEU A 206 29.05 -2.83 -7.96
C LEU A 206 27.55 -2.89 -7.63
N VAL A 207 26.98 -4.11 -7.56
CA VAL A 207 25.57 -4.31 -7.20
C VAL A 207 25.28 -3.81 -5.78
N ALA A 208 26.17 -4.12 -4.82
CA ALA A 208 26.01 -3.66 -3.43
C ALA A 208 26.04 -2.12 -3.33
N ILE A 209 26.98 -1.47 -4.02
CA ILE A 209 27.12 0.00 -4.06
C ILE A 209 25.90 0.63 -4.72
N LEU A 210 25.46 0.12 -5.88
CA LEU A 210 24.31 0.64 -6.59
C LEU A 210 23.01 0.49 -5.79
N ASN A 211 22.78 -0.67 -5.16
CA ASN A 211 21.58 -0.87 -4.34
C ASN A 211 21.52 0.12 -3.17
N LYS A 212 22.65 0.36 -2.51
CA LYS A 212 22.71 1.36 -1.43
C LYS A 212 22.52 2.79 -1.96
N TYR A 213 23.16 3.12 -3.06
CA TYR A 213 22.99 4.42 -3.73
C TYR A 213 21.55 4.66 -4.12
N PHE A 214 20.91 3.68 -4.79
CA PHE A 214 19.49 3.82 -5.17
C PHE A 214 18.57 3.93 -3.97
N THR A 215 18.83 3.17 -2.89
CA THR A 215 18.04 3.30 -1.66
C THR A 215 18.11 4.73 -1.13
N ASP A 216 19.31 5.29 -0.96
CA ASP A 216 19.51 6.64 -0.44
C ASP A 216 18.90 7.72 -1.36
N MET A 217 18.98 7.57 -2.68
CA MET A 217 18.43 8.53 -3.64
C MET A 217 16.91 8.44 -3.75
N ILE A 218 16.36 7.23 -3.75
CA ILE A 218 14.90 6.99 -3.82
C ILE A 218 14.20 7.48 -2.56
N ASP A 219 14.81 7.30 -1.39
CA ASP A 219 14.31 7.86 -0.14
C ASP A 219 14.16 9.38 -0.24
N VAL A 220 15.17 10.08 -0.81
CA VAL A 220 15.07 11.52 -1.08
C VAL A 220 13.93 11.85 -2.05
N VAL A 221 13.72 11.06 -3.10
CA VAL A 221 12.60 11.26 -4.03
C VAL A 221 11.26 11.25 -3.27
N TYR A 222 11.06 10.28 -2.38
CA TYR A 222 9.82 10.15 -1.61
C TYR A 222 9.67 11.23 -0.53
N GLU A 223 10.77 11.72 0.07
CA GLU A 223 10.77 12.86 1.00
C GLU A 223 10.16 14.13 0.36
N PHE A 224 10.31 14.29 -0.96
CA PHE A 224 9.78 15.43 -1.73
C PHE A 224 8.53 15.11 -2.56
N ASN A 225 7.81 14.02 -2.24
CA ASN A 225 6.62 13.56 -2.95
C ASN A 225 6.84 13.30 -4.45
N GLY A 226 8.07 12.98 -4.85
CA GLY A 226 8.39 12.54 -6.20
C GLY A 226 7.92 11.11 -6.46
N THR A 227 7.63 10.81 -7.71
CA THR A 227 7.30 9.47 -8.20
C THR A 227 8.50 8.93 -8.96
N LEU A 228 9.11 7.84 -8.49
CA LEU A 228 10.13 7.14 -9.26
C LEU A 228 9.45 6.47 -10.46
N ASP A 229 9.81 6.89 -11.68
CA ASP A 229 9.30 6.27 -12.90
C ASP A 229 10.08 5.01 -13.24
N LYS A 230 11.38 5.12 -13.38
CA LYS A 230 12.27 3.96 -13.64
C LYS A 230 13.73 4.24 -13.31
N ILE A 231 14.49 3.15 -13.18
CA ILE A 231 15.94 3.13 -13.13
C ILE A 231 16.44 2.66 -14.50
N ILE A 232 17.34 3.43 -15.14
CA ILE A 232 17.90 3.14 -16.46
C ILE A 232 19.42 3.00 -16.32
N GLY A 233 19.91 1.79 -16.04
CA GLY A 233 21.32 1.58 -15.69
C GLY A 233 21.67 2.24 -14.35
N ASP A 234 22.45 3.32 -14.41
CA ASP A 234 22.81 4.16 -13.26
C ASP A 234 22.00 5.47 -13.16
N GLU A 235 21.09 5.70 -14.10
CA GLU A 235 20.26 6.89 -14.16
C GLU A 235 18.89 6.67 -13.50
N LEU A 236 18.43 7.66 -12.75
CA LEU A 236 17.08 7.72 -12.17
C LEU A 236 16.20 8.67 -12.98
N MET A 237 15.01 8.24 -13.35
CA MET A 237 13.96 9.09 -13.89
C MET A 237 12.88 9.27 -12.83
N VAL A 238 12.62 10.52 -12.47
CA VAL A 238 11.70 10.93 -11.42
C VAL A 238 10.70 11.94 -11.94
N LEU A 239 9.45 11.83 -11.51
CA LEU A 239 8.35 12.69 -11.91
C LEU A 239 7.78 13.40 -10.69
N PHE A 240 7.46 14.68 -10.85
CA PHE A 240 6.71 15.49 -9.90
C PHE A 240 5.46 16.01 -10.61
N GLY A 241 4.30 15.95 -9.91
CA GLY A 241 3.00 16.25 -10.50
C GLY A 241 2.33 15.05 -11.16
N ILE A 242 2.85 13.84 -10.96
CA ILE A 242 2.27 12.59 -11.43
C ILE A 242 2.15 11.63 -10.23
N PRO A 243 0.98 11.03 -10.00
CA PRO A 243 -0.27 11.15 -10.80
C PRO A 243 -1.04 12.45 -10.59
N ASN A 244 -0.82 13.18 -9.52
CA ASN A 244 -1.56 14.38 -9.14
C ASN A 244 -0.66 15.62 -9.13
N ASN A 245 -1.08 16.67 -9.83
CA ASN A 245 -0.32 17.92 -9.95
C ASN A 245 -0.47 18.82 -8.73
N SER A 246 0.60 19.54 -8.42
CA SER A 246 0.68 20.56 -7.39
C SER A 246 1.42 21.80 -7.91
N ASP A 247 1.10 22.98 -7.40
CA ASP A 247 1.84 24.21 -7.70
C ASP A 247 3.29 24.19 -7.21
N GLN A 248 3.65 23.21 -6.35
CA GLN A 248 4.97 23.06 -5.76
C GLN A 248 5.87 22.05 -6.51
N ASP A 249 5.39 21.41 -7.57
CA ASP A 249 6.11 20.32 -8.25
C ASP A 249 7.52 20.72 -8.72
N CYS A 250 7.67 21.89 -9.30
CA CYS A 250 8.97 22.39 -9.74
C CYS A 250 9.90 22.68 -8.54
N GLN A 251 9.37 23.25 -7.48
CA GLN A 251 10.15 23.53 -6.26
C GLN A 251 10.58 22.21 -5.60
N SER A 252 9.67 21.25 -5.48
CA SER A 252 9.96 19.91 -4.94
C SER A 252 11.03 19.19 -5.74
N ALA A 253 10.99 19.27 -7.08
CA ALA A 253 12.00 18.69 -7.95
C ALA A 253 13.40 19.29 -7.73
N VAL A 254 13.47 20.61 -7.58
CA VAL A 254 14.74 21.30 -7.33
C VAL A 254 15.29 20.99 -5.93
N ASP A 255 14.44 21.03 -4.91
CA ASP A 255 14.83 20.73 -3.54
C ASP A 255 15.24 19.26 -3.36
N CYS A 256 14.57 18.34 -4.08
CA CYS A 256 14.96 16.94 -4.20
C CYS A 256 16.38 16.81 -4.78
N GLY A 257 16.65 17.44 -5.92
CA GLY A 257 17.98 17.41 -6.57
C GLY A 257 19.09 17.96 -5.67
N ILE A 258 18.84 19.08 -4.97
CA ILE A 258 19.81 19.65 -4.01
C ILE A 258 20.02 18.69 -2.81
N THR A 259 18.97 18.06 -2.33
CA THR A 259 19.06 17.11 -1.22
C THR A 259 19.76 15.81 -1.62
N MET A 260 19.59 15.37 -2.88
CA MET A 260 20.35 14.23 -3.42
C MET A 260 21.86 14.46 -3.32
N PHE A 261 22.38 15.67 -3.60
CA PHE A 261 23.79 15.95 -3.41
C PHE A 261 24.22 15.84 -1.96
N LYS A 262 23.47 16.39 -1.03
CA LYS A 262 23.76 16.29 0.42
C LYS A 262 23.75 14.84 0.91
N ARG A 263 22.84 14.03 0.41
CA ARG A 263 22.75 12.60 0.74
C ARG A 263 23.93 11.85 0.12
N LEU A 264 24.32 12.21 -1.11
CA LEU A 264 25.47 11.64 -1.80
C LEU A 264 26.80 11.96 -1.10
N ASP A 265 26.96 13.15 -0.51
CA ASP A 265 28.13 13.49 0.27
C ASP A 265 28.30 12.53 1.47
N ARG A 266 27.23 12.27 2.20
CA ARG A 266 27.22 11.29 3.31
C ARG A 266 27.50 9.87 2.83
N PHE A 267 26.88 9.47 1.74
CA PHE A 267 27.13 8.19 1.09
C PHE A 267 28.61 8.05 0.72
N ASN A 268 29.22 9.07 0.15
CA ASN A 268 30.63 9.07 -0.23
C ASN A 268 31.57 8.98 0.97
N GLU A 269 31.26 9.60 2.11
CA GLU A 269 32.02 9.45 3.37
C GLU A 269 32.05 8.00 3.87
N GLU A 270 30.94 7.28 3.68
CA GLU A 270 30.86 5.86 4.02
C GLU A 270 31.61 5.00 2.99
N LEU A 271 31.46 5.31 1.71
CA LEU A 271 32.10 4.58 0.62
C LEU A 271 33.62 4.70 0.66
N GLU A 272 34.16 5.87 1.02
CA GLU A 272 35.63 6.08 1.18
C GLU A 272 36.27 5.13 2.20
N LYS A 273 35.51 4.68 3.21
CA LYS A 273 36.02 3.74 4.23
C LYS A 273 36.30 2.35 3.66
N TYR A 274 35.63 2.01 2.55
CA TYR A 274 35.69 0.66 1.93
C TYR A 274 36.32 0.69 0.54
N ASN A 275 36.23 1.80 -0.19
CA ASN A 275 36.67 1.90 -1.56
C ASN A 275 37.02 3.37 -1.88
N ASN A 276 38.24 3.67 -2.30
CA ASN A 276 38.75 5.03 -2.55
C ASN A 276 38.08 5.80 -3.71
N HIS A 277 36.82 5.51 -4.01
CA HIS A 277 36.07 6.15 -5.11
C HIS A 277 34.87 6.93 -4.56
N LYS A 278 34.76 8.21 -4.95
CA LYS A 278 33.59 9.04 -4.72
C LYS A 278 32.71 9.05 -5.96
N LEU A 279 31.42 8.78 -5.75
CA LEU A 279 30.43 8.99 -6.80
C LEU A 279 30.10 10.47 -6.93
N LYS A 280 29.79 10.89 -8.15
CA LYS A 280 29.28 12.22 -8.47
C LYS A 280 28.10 12.07 -9.39
N ILE A 281 27.07 12.88 -9.24
CA ILE A 281 25.91 12.86 -10.12
C ILE A 281 25.75 14.18 -10.85
N GLY A 282 25.11 14.14 -12.02
CA GLY A 282 24.59 15.28 -12.72
C GLY A 282 23.08 15.19 -12.80
N ILE A 283 22.39 16.30 -12.68
CA ILE A 283 20.93 16.34 -12.63
C ILE A 283 20.39 17.27 -13.70
N GLY A 284 19.35 16.84 -14.42
CA GLY A 284 18.61 17.66 -15.37
C GLY A 284 17.14 17.73 -15.00
N ILE A 285 16.55 18.93 -14.95
CA ILE A 285 15.15 19.14 -14.58
C ILE A 285 14.46 19.98 -15.64
N HIS A 286 13.30 19.52 -16.10
CA HIS A 286 12.47 20.23 -17.06
C HIS A 286 11.00 20.14 -16.70
N PHE A 287 10.26 21.23 -16.87
CA PHE A 287 8.82 21.29 -16.67
C PHE A 287 8.12 21.54 -17.99
N GLY A 288 7.11 20.75 -18.30
CA GLY A 288 6.29 20.90 -19.49
C GLY A 288 5.21 19.86 -19.62
N GLU A 289 4.45 19.95 -20.72
CA GLU A 289 3.36 19.06 -21.04
C GLU A 289 3.87 17.69 -21.48
N VAL A 290 3.30 16.63 -20.91
CA VAL A 290 3.61 15.22 -21.19
C VAL A 290 2.31 14.42 -21.31
N VAL A 291 2.38 13.26 -21.93
CA VAL A 291 1.31 12.25 -21.88
C VAL A 291 1.66 11.26 -20.79
N ALA A 292 0.87 11.23 -19.70
CA ALA A 292 1.03 10.32 -18.58
C ALA A 292 -0.02 9.22 -18.63
N GLY A 293 0.35 7.96 -18.43
CA GLY A 293 -0.58 6.83 -18.40
C GLY A 293 0.06 5.48 -18.65
N ASN A 294 -0.79 4.48 -18.92
CA ASN A 294 -0.38 3.11 -19.20
C ASN A 294 0.07 2.97 -20.65
N ILE A 295 1.35 2.87 -20.87
CA ILE A 295 1.98 2.77 -22.18
C ILE A 295 2.52 1.35 -22.37
N GLY A 296 2.15 0.69 -23.46
CA GLY A 296 2.62 -0.66 -23.79
C GLY A 296 1.59 -1.47 -24.56
N SER A 297 1.36 -2.68 -24.12
CA SER A 297 0.39 -3.62 -24.69
C SER A 297 -0.40 -4.29 -23.56
N ASP A 298 -1.50 -4.98 -23.91
CA ASP A 298 -2.32 -5.75 -22.95
C ASP A 298 -1.52 -6.81 -22.17
N LYS A 299 -0.35 -7.21 -22.68
CA LYS A 299 0.51 -8.20 -22.02
C LYS A 299 1.56 -7.57 -21.08
N GLN A 300 1.92 -6.33 -21.35
CA GLN A 300 2.93 -5.61 -20.56
C GLN A 300 2.73 -4.11 -20.73
N MET A 301 2.48 -3.44 -19.62
CA MET A 301 2.28 -2.00 -19.54
C MET A 301 3.25 -1.40 -18.52
N ASN A 302 3.65 -0.14 -18.77
CA ASN A 302 4.33 0.68 -17.79
C ASN A 302 3.52 1.95 -17.60
N TYR A 303 3.18 2.29 -16.38
CA TYR A 303 2.67 3.62 -16.08
C TYR A 303 3.85 4.59 -16.12
N THR A 304 3.86 5.49 -17.10
CA THR A 304 5.00 6.37 -17.37
C THR A 304 4.55 7.63 -18.11
N VAL A 305 5.49 8.54 -18.33
CA VAL A 305 5.26 9.72 -19.17
C VAL A 305 6.05 9.65 -20.47
N ILE A 306 5.44 10.14 -21.54
CA ILE A 306 6.09 10.30 -22.84
C ILE A 306 5.92 11.75 -23.36
N GLY A 307 6.89 12.21 -24.12
CA GLY A 307 6.86 13.52 -24.76
C GLY A 307 8.25 14.10 -25.00
N ASP A 308 8.32 15.18 -25.81
CA ASP A 308 9.61 15.88 -26.06
C ASP A 308 10.19 16.49 -24.78
N ASN A 309 9.32 16.90 -23.85
CA ASN A 309 9.73 17.47 -22.56
C ASN A 309 10.47 16.45 -21.66
N VAL A 310 10.14 15.16 -21.74
CA VAL A 310 10.90 14.08 -21.06
C VAL A 310 12.31 14.00 -21.64
N ASN A 311 12.42 14.02 -22.98
CA ASN A 311 13.71 13.97 -23.66
C ASN A 311 14.57 15.22 -23.38
N GLN A 312 13.94 16.38 -23.15
CA GLN A 312 14.67 17.59 -22.78
C GLN A 312 15.29 17.48 -21.38
N ALA A 313 14.57 16.96 -20.41
CA ALA A 313 15.11 16.72 -19.07
C ALA A 313 16.34 15.76 -19.11
N ALA A 314 16.22 14.64 -19.85
CA ALA A 314 17.33 13.69 -20.04
C ALA A 314 18.56 14.36 -20.70
N ARG A 315 18.35 15.24 -21.70
CA ARG A 315 19.43 15.99 -22.33
C ARG A 315 20.10 16.98 -21.38
N PHE A 316 19.33 17.65 -20.50
CA PHE A 316 19.90 18.53 -19.48
C PHE A 316 20.73 17.71 -18.49
N CYS A 317 20.26 16.56 -18.07
CA CYS A 317 21.03 15.64 -17.26
C CYS A 317 22.35 15.28 -17.95
N SER A 318 22.33 14.87 -19.22
CA SER A 318 23.54 14.51 -19.98
C SER A 318 24.55 15.65 -20.11
N HIS A 319 24.12 16.92 -20.10
CA HIS A 319 24.99 18.10 -20.15
C HIS A 319 25.49 18.55 -18.78
N ALA A 320 24.82 18.15 -17.71
CA ALA A 320 25.22 18.52 -16.37
C ALA A 320 26.61 17.96 -16.02
N ARG A 321 27.45 18.82 -15.49
CA ARG A 321 28.77 18.44 -14.97
C ARG A 321 28.61 17.67 -13.66
N PRO A 322 29.67 17.02 -13.17
CA PRO A 322 29.66 16.45 -11.84
C PRO A 322 29.20 17.45 -10.78
N ASN A 323 28.22 17.08 -9.96
CA ASN A 323 27.60 17.88 -8.91
C ASN A 323 26.88 19.14 -9.42
N GLU A 324 26.33 19.10 -10.63
CA GLU A 324 25.58 20.19 -11.25
C GLU A 324 24.13 19.82 -11.50
N ILE A 325 23.21 20.75 -11.23
CA ILE A 325 21.82 20.69 -11.68
C ILE A 325 21.66 21.67 -12.85
N ILE A 326 21.08 21.21 -13.94
CA ILE A 326 20.63 22.05 -15.06
C ILE A 326 19.10 22.06 -15.07
N ILE A 327 18.53 23.27 -15.08
CA ILE A 327 17.06 23.48 -15.15
C ILE A 327 16.68 24.29 -16.38
N SER A 328 15.47 24.05 -16.88
CA SER A 328 14.87 24.91 -17.92
C SER A 328 14.38 26.24 -17.36
N GLU A 329 14.14 27.21 -18.23
CA GLU A 329 13.48 28.47 -17.85
C GLU A 329 12.08 28.22 -17.30
N SER A 330 11.32 27.21 -17.82
CA SER A 330 10.01 26.86 -17.31
C SER A 330 10.05 26.35 -15.86
N VAL A 331 11.13 25.67 -15.44
CA VAL A 331 11.34 25.32 -14.01
C VAL A 331 11.71 26.57 -13.22
N TYR A 332 12.65 27.38 -13.74
CA TYR A 332 13.12 28.59 -13.07
C TYR A 332 11.99 29.58 -12.77
N ASP A 333 11.03 29.71 -13.68
CA ASP A 333 9.87 30.60 -13.49
C ASP A 333 8.96 30.15 -12.36
N ASN A 334 8.91 28.84 -12.09
CA ASN A 334 8.03 28.19 -11.10
C ASN A 334 8.70 27.82 -9.77
N ILE A 335 9.91 28.31 -9.48
CA ILE A 335 10.60 28.10 -8.20
C ILE A 335 10.74 29.37 -7.38
N LEU A 336 10.86 29.23 -6.06
CA LEU A 336 11.03 30.34 -5.12
C LEU A 336 12.49 30.76 -4.98
N ASN A 337 13.41 29.80 -4.91
CA ASN A 337 14.84 30.03 -4.60
C ASN A 337 15.68 30.33 -5.85
N LYS A 338 15.28 31.33 -6.62
CA LYS A 338 15.91 31.70 -7.89
C LYS A 338 17.38 32.11 -7.77
N SER A 339 17.77 32.68 -6.63
CA SER A 339 19.13 33.15 -6.37
C SER A 339 20.19 32.05 -6.29
N LEU A 340 19.80 30.80 -6.17
CA LEU A 340 20.70 29.65 -6.17
C LEU A 340 21.27 29.35 -7.57
N PHE A 341 20.58 29.77 -8.61
CA PHE A 341 20.90 29.44 -9.99
C PHE A 341 21.69 30.57 -10.67
N THR A 342 22.54 30.18 -11.64
CA THR A 342 23.31 31.14 -12.48
C THR A 342 22.38 31.99 -13.33
N ASP A 343 22.97 33.03 -13.95
CA ASP A 343 22.35 33.68 -15.08
C ASP A 343 22.11 32.68 -16.22
N GLN A 344 21.19 33.02 -17.13
CA GLN A 344 20.85 32.21 -18.27
C GLN A 344 22.09 31.89 -19.14
N ILE A 345 22.27 30.60 -19.39
CA ILE A 345 23.28 30.08 -20.30
C ILE A 345 22.61 29.33 -21.45
N PHE A 346 23.30 29.16 -22.57
CA PHE A 346 22.77 28.46 -23.74
C PHE A 346 23.52 27.14 -23.94
N ILE A 347 22.81 26.04 -24.05
CA ILE A 347 23.39 24.74 -24.36
C ILE A 347 22.91 24.21 -25.70
N ASN A 348 23.81 23.53 -26.41
CA ASN A 348 23.46 22.84 -27.66
C ASN A 348 23.07 21.41 -27.32
N VAL A 349 21.84 21.04 -27.63
CA VAL A 349 21.35 19.68 -27.38
C VAL A 349 21.16 18.94 -28.70
N LYS A 350 21.59 17.67 -28.74
CA LYS A 350 21.49 16.81 -29.91
C LYS A 350 20.05 16.76 -30.43
N GLY A 351 19.82 17.06 -31.70
CA GLY A 351 18.49 17.02 -32.34
C GLY A 351 17.66 18.29 -32.20
N LYS A 352 18.21 19.38 -31.70
CA LYS A 352 17.62 20.73 -31.79
C LYS A 352 18.55 21.64 -32.61
N GLU A 353 17.99 22.38 -33.54
CA GLU A 353 18.75 23.31 -34.37
C GLU A 353 19.21 24.57 -33.62
N LYS A 354 18.49 24.94 -32.57
CA LYS A 354 18.77 26.14 -31.77
C LYS A 354 19.23 25.73 -30.37
N SER A 355 20.19 26.50 -29.84
CA SER A 355 20.61 26.41 -28.44
C SER A 355 19.42 26.67 -27.50
N ILE A 356 19.34 25.93 -26.44
CA ILE A 356 18.25 26.03 -25.44
C ILE A 356 18.75 26.85 -24.24
N PRO A 357 17.97 27.86 -23.79
CA PRO A 357 18.29 28.60 -22.59
C PRO A 357 18.04 27.71 -21.34
N VAL A 358 19.01 27.67 -20.44
CA VAL A 358 18.97 26.93 -19.19
C VAL A 358 19.67 27.71 -18.09
N ARG A 359 19.49 27.28 -16.85
CA ARG A 359 20.24 27.77 -15.68
C ARG A 359 20.86 26.62 -14.93
N SER A 360 21.95 26.88 -14.24
CA SER A 360 22.64 25.83 -13.48
C SER A 360 22.88 26.20 -12.03
N PHE A 361 22.91 25.15 -11.20
CA PHE A 361 23.35 25.18 -9.82
C PHE A 361 24.47 24.17 -9.65
N THR A 362 25.57 24.59 -9.02
CA THR A 362 26.69 23.69 -8.73
C THR A 362 26.82 23.50 -7.22
N HIS A 363 26.69 22.25 -6.79
CA HIS A 363 26.91 21.88 -5.41
C HIS A 363 28.40 21.91 -5.08
N LYS A 364 28.78 22.70 -4.09
CA LYS A 364 30.16 22.75 -3.59
C LYS A 364 30.26 21.75 -2.44
N LEU A 365 31.16 20.81 -2.55
CA LEU A 365 31.55 19.96 -1.43
C LEU A 365 32.01 20.84 -0.28
N ILE A 366 31.42 20.69 0.89
CA ILE A 366 31.81 21.35 2.15
C ILE A 366 32.95 20.61 2.79
#